data_c5c5ae4d5363facf3ae69eb5d7906ad8
#
_entry.id   c5c5ae4d5363facf3ae69eb5d7906ad8
#
_cell.length_a   1.000
_cell.length_b   1.000
_cell.length_c   1.000
_cell.angle_alpha   90.00
_cell.angle_beta   90.00
_cell.angle_gamma   90.00
#
_symmetry.space_group_name_H-M   'P 1'
#
loop_
_entity.id
_entity.type
_entity.pdbx_description
1 polymer ?
#
loop_
_entity_poly.entity_id
_entity_poly.type
_entity_poly.pdbx_seq_one_letter_code
_entity_poly.pdbx_strand_id
1 'polypeptide(L)'
;MEELKDKYIRFDWAIKRLLRQKANFGVLEGFLTVFIGEPIKIIDILESEGNQQEADDKFNRVDIKAKNSKGDIIIVEIQNTSELYYLERVLYGVAKAITEHINLGNTYKEVKKVYSISILYFDLGKGSDYIYVGQNNFIGLHTQDQLIISTKEKDTIVRKSPAEIFPTYMLVRVNEFNKVAKSPLEEWVDYLKNGVINPDTKAPGLRSEAHV
;
A
#
# COMPACT_ATOMS: atom_id res chain seq x y z
N MET A 1 -5.66 -21.36 21.67
CA MET A 1 -4.80 -20.22 21.31
C MET A 1 -3.72 -20.59 20.26
N GLU A 2 -3.20 -21.81 20.28
CA GLU A 2 -2.23 -22.30 19.29
C GLU A 2 -2.83 -22.50 17.89
N GLU A 3 -4.03 -23.06 17.78
CA GLU A 3 -4.73 -23.25 16.49
C GLU A 3 -5.04 -21.94 15.75
N LEU A 4 -5.32 -20.85 16.46
CA LEU A 4 -5.54 -19.55 15.85
C LEU A 4 -4.24 -18.95 15.31
N LYS A 5 -3.11 -19.09 16.00
CA LYS A 5 -1.79 -18.64 15.52
C LYS A 5 -1.38 -19.37 14.23
N ASP A 6 -1.58 -20.69 14.17
CA ASP A 6 -1.26 -21.50 12.98
C ASP A 6 -2.13 -21.12 11.78
N LYS A 7 -3.38 -20.78 12.00
CA LYS A 7 -4.28 -20.33 10.93
C LYS A 7 -3.82 -18.99 10.34
N TYR A 8 -3.41 -18.03 11.16
CA TYR A 8 -2.94 -16.72 10.69
C TYR A 8 -1.58 -16.81 9.97
N ILE A 9 -0.66 -17.63 10.43
CA ILE A 9 0.65 -17.82 9.80
C ILE A 9 0.49 -18.46 8.41
N ARG A 10 -0.37 -19.46 8.26
CA ARG A 10 -0.65 -20.11 6.97
C ARG A 10 -1.34 -19.16 6.00
N PHE A 11 -2.25 -18.34 6.50
CA PHE A 11 -2.98 -17.37 5.68
C PHE A 11 -2.08 -16.23 5.22
N ASP A 12 -1.22 -15.69 6.10
CA ASP A 12 -0.20 -14.70 5.75
C ASP A 12 0.68 -15.19 4.59
N TRP A 13 1.20 -16.41 4.69
CA TRP A 13 2.00 -17.01 3.62
C TRP A 13 1.23 -17.14 2.32
N ALA A 14 -0.03 -17.56 2.38
CA ALA A 14 -0.88 -17.72 1.20
C ALA A 14 -1.15 -16.37 0.51
N ILE A 15 -1.49 -15.35 1.28
CA ILE A 15 -1.71 -13.99 0.76
C ILE A 15 -0.43 -13.40 0.16
N LYS A 16 0.70 -13.52 0.85
CA LYS A 16 2.00 -13.07 0.31
C LYS A 16 2.33 -13.77 -1.00
N ARG A 17 2.11 -15.08 -1.08
CA ARG A 17 2.31 -15.85 -2.29
C ARG A 17 1.36 -15.43 -3.41
N LEU A 18 0.08 -15.24 -3.09
CA LEU A 18 -0.95 -14.83 -4.04
C LEU A 18 -0.62 -13.46 -4.66
N LEU A 19 -0.31 -12.48 -3.82
CA LEU A 19 0.00 -11.13 -4.28
C LEU A 19 1.37 -11.01 -4.98
N ARG A 20 2.31 -11.95 -4.73
CA ARG A 20 3.65 -11.98 -5.35
C ARG A 20 3.74 -12.79 -6.64
N GLN A 21 2.65 -13.29 -7.17
CA GLN A 21 2.64 -14.08 -8.40
C GLN A 21 3.15 -13.27 -9.61
N LYS A 22 4.41 -13.48 -9.99
CA LYS A 22 5.04 -12.79 -11.13
C LYS A 22 4.44 -13.20 -12.48
N ALA A 23 3.85 -14.38 -12.56
CA ALA A 23 3.24 -14.88 -13.79
C ALA A 23 1.89 -14.21 -14.12
N ASN A 24 1.21 -13.68 -13.11
CA ASN A 24 -0.07 -12.98 -13.28
C ASN A 24 -0.25 -11.89 -12.21
N PHE A 25 -0.10 -10.66 -12.61
CA PHE A 25 -0.31 -9.51 -11.71
C PHE A 25 -1.78 -9.19 -11.46
N GLY A 26 -2.72 -9.87 -12.11
CA GLY A 26 -4.14 -9.52 -12.07
C GLY A 26 -4.72 -9.45 -10.65
N VAL A 27 -4.28 -10.32 -9.75
CA VAL A 27 -4.71 -10.32 -8.34
C VAL A 27 -4.17 -9.10 -7.62
N LEU A 28 -2.87 -8.83 -7.75
CA LEU A 28 -2.23 -7.65 -7.14
C LEU A 28 -2.78 -6.36 -7.72
N GLU A 29 -2.95 -6.26 -9.04
CA GLU A 29 -3.54 -5.11 -9.71
C GLU A 29 -4.96 -4.85 -9.24
N GLY A 30 -5.78 -5.92 -9.11
CA GLY A 30 -7.14 -5.83 -8.61
C GLY A 30 -7.19 -5.33 -7.15
N PHE A 31 -6.37 -5.90 -6.28
CA PHE A 31 -6.22 -5.44 -4.91
C PHE A 31 -5.84 -3.95 -4.85
N LEU A 32 -4.78 -3.57 -5.54
CA LEU A 32 -4.27 -2.20 -5.51
C LEU A 32 -5.25 -1.20 -6.12
N THR A 33 -5.94 -1.58 -7.20
CA THR A 33 -6.98 -0.75 -7.84
C THR A 33 -8.08 -0.40 -6.85
N VAL A 34 -8.51 -1.37 -6.05
CA VAL A 34 -9.57 -1.18 -5.06
C VAL A 34 -9.10 -0.31 -3.90
N PHE A 35 -7.89 -0.54 -3.38
CA PHE A 35 -7.37 0.19 -2.22
C PHE A 35 -6.91 1.60 -2.57
N ILE A 36 -6.29 1.80 -3.72
CA ILE A 36 -5.81 3.13 -4.16
C ILE A 36 -6.94 3.95 -4.78
N GLY A 37 -8.00 3.28 -5.28
CA GLY A 37 -9.18 3.94 -5.84
C GLY A 37 -9.02 4.41 -7.29
N GLU A 38 -7.99 3.93 -7.99
CA GLU A 38 -7.76 4.16 -9.41
C GLU A 38 -7.20 2.90 -10.09
N PRO A 39 -7.40 2.71 -11.41
CA PRO A 39 -6.87 1.56 -12.11
C PRO A 39 -5.34 1.48 -12.01
N ILE A 40 -4.84 0.38 -11.47
CA ILE A 40 -3.41 0.13 -11.29
C ILE A 40 -2.95 -0.95 -12.27
N LYS A 41 -1.88 -0.66 -13.00
CA LYS A 41 -1.18 -1.60 -13.86
C LYS A 41 0.26 -1.76 -13.38
N ILE A 42 0.63 -2.97 -12.98
CA ILE A 42 1.99 -3.28 -12.50
C ILE A 42 2.89 -3.59 -13.69
N ILE A 43 4.04 -2.95 -13.71
CA ILE A 43 5.07 -3.20 -14.74
C ILE A 43 6.24 -3.97 -14.18
N ASP A 44 6.47 -3.92 -12.85
CA ASP A 44 7.59 -4.62 -12.22
C ASP A 44 7.32 -4.90 -10.74
N ILE A 45 7.84 -6.03 -10.26
CA ILE A 45 7.98 -6.37 -8.85
C ILE A 45 9.44 -6.15 -8.47
N LEU A 46 9.67 -5.14 -7.66
CA LEU A 46 10.99 -4.72 -7.25
C LEU A 46 11.53 -5.62 -6.12
N GLU A 47 12.83 -5.53 -5.87
CA GLU A 47 13.43 -6.17 -4.71
C GLU A 47 12.82 -5.62 -3.42
N SER A 48 12.36 -6.53 -2.57
CA SER A 48 11.68 -6.18 -1.32
C SER A 48 12.65 -5.89 -0.17
N GLU A 49 13.93 -6.19 -0.36
CA GLU A 49 15.01 -5.88 0.58
C GLU A 49 15.65 -4.55 0.18
N GLY A 50 15.61 -3.56 1.07
CA GLY A 50 16.30 -2.30 0.84
C GLY A 50 17.80 -2.54 0.74
N ASN A 51 18.45 -1.99 -0.29
CA ASN A 51 19.88 -2.05 -0.42
C ASN A 51 20.54 -1.36 0.77
N GLN A 52 21.39 -2.07 1.51
CA GLN A 52 22.36 -1.46 2.43
C GLN A 52 23.41 -0.77 1.56
N GLN A 53 23.36 0.55 1.47
CA GLN A 53 24.39 1.33 0.76
C GLN A 53 25.65 1.47 1.62
N GLU A 54 25.47 1.43 2.95
CA GLU A 54 26.54 1.43 3.95
C GLU A 54 26.31 0.31 4.98
N ALA A 55 27.39 -0.15 5.62
CA ALA A 55 27.31 -1.24 6.61
C ALA A 55 26.40 -0.91 7.82
N ASP A 56 26.23 0.39 8.12
CA ASP A 56 25.44 0.89 9.23
C ASP A 56 23.95 1.16 8.86
N ASP A 57 23.58 0.99 7.60
CA ASP A 57 22.19 1.16 7.15
C ASP A 57 21.30 0.11 7.80
N LYS A 58 20.18 0.58 8.39
CA LYS A 58 19.19 -0.32 8.96
C LYS A 58 18.53 -1.13 7.85
N PHE A 59 18.62 -2.44 7.97
CA PHE A 59 17.97 -3.38 7.06
C PHE A 59 16.45 -3.18 7.12
N ASN A 60 15.82 -2.93 5.97
CA ASN A 60 14.39 -2.82 5.84
C ASN A 60 13.88 -3.79 4.78
N ARG A 61 13.05 -4.72 5.21
CA ARG A 61 12.41 -5.69 4.32
C ARG A 61 10.92 -5.46 4.32
N VAL A 62 10.34 -5.32 3.14
CA VAL A 62 8.89 -5.24 2.92
C VAL A 62 8.40 -6.50 2.23
N ASP A 63 7.11 -6.81 2.38
CA ASP A 63 6.57 -8.04 1.78
C ASP A 63 6.45 -7.94 0.27
N ILE A 64 5.96 -6.81 -0.24
CA ILE A 64 5.82 -6.54 -1.66
C ILE A 64 6.24 -5.12 -1.95
N LYS A 65 7.07 -4.95 -2.98
CA LYS A 65 7.44 -3.66 -3.55
C LYS A 65 7.23 -3.72 -5.05
N ALA A 66 6.36 -2.88 -5.57
CA ALA A 66 5.98 -2.91 -6.98
C ALA A 66 6.10 -1.52 -7.62
N LYS A 67 6.24 -1.49 -8.93
CA LYS A 67 6.21 -0.27 -9.74
C LYS A 67 5.04 -0.33 -10.71
N ASN A 68 4.20 0.71 -10.73
CA ASN A 68 3.09 0.80 -11.65
C ASN A 68 3.48 1.49 -12.98
N SER A 69 2.55 1.51 -13.92
CA SER A 69 2.75 2.12 -15.25
C SER A 69 2.99 3.65 -15.21
N LYS A 70 2.62 4.32 -14.14
CA LYS A 70 2.91 5.75 -13.90
C LYS A 70 4.31 5.97 -13.32
N GLY A 71 5.00 4.90 -12.93
CA GLY A 71 6.30 4.95 -12.27
C GLY A 71 6.23 5.12 -10.76
N ASP A 72 5.03 5.10 -10.16
CA ASP A 72 4.86 5.17 -8.72
C ASP A 72 5.34 3.87 -8.07
N ILE A 73 5.83 3.98 -6.84
CA ILE A 73 6.26 2.85 -6.03
C ILE A 73 5.15 2.47 -5.06
N ILE A 74 4.81 1.20 -5.02
CA ILE A 74 3.77 0.67 -4.14
C ILE A 74 4.40 -0.37 -3.22
N ILE A 75 4.25 -0.14 -1.92
CA ILE A 75 4.71 -1.04 -0.86
C ILE A 75 3.48 -1.65 -0.21
N VAL A 76 3.45 -2.97 -0.07
CA VAL A 76 2.45 -3.68 0.72
C VAL A 76 3.18 -4.48 1.79
N GLU A 77 2.76 -4.31 3.03
CA GLU A 77 3.22 -5.08 4.19
C GLU A 77 2.06 -5.80 4.85
N ILE A 78 2.28 -7.04 5.25
CA ILE A 78 1.33 -7.86 5.99
C ILE A 78 1.95 -8.16 7.35
N GLN A 79 1.36 -7.61 8.40
CA GLN A 79 1.90 -7.68 9.75
C GLN A 79 0.95 -8.38 10.69
N ASN A 80 1.38 -9.53 11.24
CA ASN A 80 0.56 -10.38 12.09
C ASN A 80 0.66 -10.05 13.58
N THR A 81 1.77 -9.47 14.00
CA THR A 81 2.07 -9.19 15.40
C THR A 81 2.38 -7.72 15.60
N SER A 82 1.97 -7.19 16.75
CA SER A 82 2.31 -5.82 17.14
C SER A 82 3.83 -5.68 17.27
N GLU A 83 4.33 -4.61 16.72
CA GLU A 83 5.75 -4.23 16.77
C GLU A 83 5.87 -2.84 17.38
N LEU A 84 6.83 -2.69 18.29
CA LEU A 84 7.15 -1.40 18.85
C LEU A 84 7.72 -0.49 17.75
N TYR A 85 7.28 0.75 17.70
CA TYR A 85 7.69 1.73 16.67
C TYR A 85 7.33 1.33 15.24
N TYR A 86 6.17 0.69 15.06
CA TYR A 86 5.72 0.23 13.74
C TYR A 86 5.56 1.38 12.73
N LEU A 87 4.98 2.50 13.14
CA LEU A 87 4.78 3.66 12.24
C LEU A 87 6.12 4.29 11.83
N GLU A 88 7.10 4.33 12.72
CA GLU A 88 8.44 4.79 12.41
C GLU A 88 9.14 3.86 11.41
N ARG A 89 8.91 2.56 11.51
CA ARG A 89 9.39 1.59 10.53
C ARG A 89 8.74 1.81 9.16
N VAL A 90 7.44 2.02 9.11
CA VAL A 90 6.71 2.33 7.87
C VAL A 90 7.24 3.62 7.24
N LEU A 91 7.42 4.67 8.03
CA LEU A 91 7.99 5.94 7.58
C LEU A 91 9.41 5.76 7.02
N TYR A 92 10.27 5.03 7.72
CA TYR A 92 11.62 4.72 7.26
C TYR A 92 11.61 3.95 5.93
N GLY A 93 10.75 2.92 5.80
CA GLY A 93 10.61 2.14 4.58
C GLY A 93 10.19 2.98 3.36
N VAL A 94 9.28 3.92 3.56
CA VAL A 94 8.87 4.86 2.51
C VAL A 94 9.99 5.82 2.15
N ALA A 95 10.70 6.38 3.12
CA ALA A 95 11.85 7.26 2.88
C ALA A 95 12.95 6.53 2.10
N LYS A 96 13.26 5.29 2.48
CA LYS A 96 14.21 4.43 1.77
C LYS A 96 13.79 4.20 0.32
N ALA A 97 12.51 3.85 0.08
CA ALA A 97 11.97 3.67 -1.27
C ALA A 97 12.09 4.92 -2.14
N ILE A 98 11.92 6.11 -1.56
CA ILE A 98 12.11 7.38 -2.28
C ILE A 98 13.58 7.54 -2.67
N THR A 99 14.50 7.35 -1.74
CA THR A 99 15.94 7.58 -1.97
C THR A 99 16.56 6.56 -2.91
N GLU A 100 16.11 5.32 -2.91
CA GLU A 100 16.58 4.27 -3.82
C GLU A 100 16.19 4.49 -5.28
N HIS A 101 15.18 5.33 -5.54
CA HIS A 101 14.66 5.58 -6.89
C HIS A 101 15.03 6.97 -7.43
N ILE A 102 15.93 7.67 -6.77
CA ILE A 102 16.51 8.93 -7.26
C ILE A 102 18.04 8.83 -7.21
N ASN A 103 18.69 9.11 -8.32
CA ASN A 103 20.15 9.05 -8.41
C ASN A 103 20.77 10.44 -8.26
N LEU A 104 22.04 10.47 -7.83
CA LEU A 104 22.81 11.71 -7.81
C LEU A 104 22.84 12.33 -9.22
N GLY A 105 22.51 13.62 -9.30
CA GLY A 105 22.41 14.35 -10.59
C GLY A 105 21.01 14.34 -11.21
N ASN A 106 20.09 13.54 -10.74
CA ASN A 106 18.68 13.61 -11.17
C ASN A 106 18.03 14.90 -10.67
N THR A 107 17.06 15.39 -11.40
CA THR A 107 16.22 16.50 -10.94
C THR A 107 15.20 16.00 -9.92
N TYR A 108 14.73 16.85 -9.00
CA TYR A 108 13.68 16.49 -8.04
C TYR A 108 12.34 16.09 -8.71
N LYS A 109 12.17 16.37 -10.00
CA LYS A 109 11.05 15.85 -10.79
C LYS A 109 11.01 14.31 -10.85
N GLU A 110 12.18 13.67 -10.67
CA GLU A 110 12.31 12.20 -10.68
C GLU A 110 11.88 11.53 -9.35
N VAL A 111 11.60 12.30 -8.30
CA VAL A 111 11.05 11.75 -7.05
C VAL A 111 9.71 11.07 -7.36
N LYS A 112 9.62 9.79 -7.02
CA LYS A 112 8.43 8.98 -7.31
C LYS A 112 7.41 9.10 -6.19
N LYS A 113 6.13 9.11 -6.56
CA LYS A 113 5.02 8.90 -5.61
C LYS A 113 5.17 7.53 -4.97
N VAL A 114 4.95 7.44 -3.66
CA VAL A 114 4.95 6.17 -2.92
C VAL A 114 3.60 5.96 -2.27
N TYR A 115 3.04 4.77 -2.46
CA TYR A 115 1.90 4.26 -1.72
C TYR A 115 2.41 3.20 -0.75
N SER A 116 2.04 3.30 0.52
CA SER A 116 2.36 2.33 1.56
C SER A 116 1.07 1.78 2.14
N ILE A 117 0.81 0.49 1.91
CA ILE A 117 -0.37 -0.21 2.38
C ILE A 117 0.06 -1.22 3.43
N SER A 118 -0.40 -1.04 4.67
CA SER A 118 -0.14 -1.93 5.80
C SER A 118 -1.39 -2.73 6.13
N ILE A 119 -1.34 -4.04 5.96
CA ILE A 119 -2.41 -4.98 6.33
C ILE A 119 -2.08 -5.52 7.73
N LEU A 120 -2.88 -5.14 8.72
CA LEU A 120 -2.61 -5.34 10.13
C LEU A 120 -3.59 -6.33 10.75
N TYR A 121 -3.06 -7.41 11.31
CA TYR A 121 -3.80 -8.42 12.07
C TYR A 121 -3.68 -8.20 13.59
N PHE A 122 -3.32 -7.00 14.01
CA PHE A 122 -3.25 -6.56 15.40
C PHE A 122 -3.84 -5.16 15.55
N ASP A 123 -4.15 -4.78 16.79
CA ASP A 123 -4.66 -3.45 17.09
C ASP A 123 -3.53 -2.43 17.08
N LEU A 124 -3.56 -1.53 16.09
CA LEU A 124 -2.68 -0.38 16.02
C LEU A 124 -3.44 0.87 16.45
N GLY A 125 -3.17 1.33 17.67
CA GLY A 125 -3.83 2.51 18.23
C GLY A 125 -5.32 2.33 18.51
N LYS A 126 -6.02 3.44 18.71
CA LYS A 126 -7.46 3.49 18.99
C LYS A 126 -8.18 4.20 17.86
N GLY A 127 -9.36 3.74 17.53
CA GLY A 127 -10.20 4.31 16.48
C GLY A 127 -11.32 3.36 16.12
N SER A 128 -12.38 3.86 15.48
CA SER A 128 -13.60 3.12 15.17
C SER A 128 -13.65 2.56 13.75
N ASP A 129 -12.69 2.95 12.88
CA ASP A 129 -12.67 2.49 11.50
C ASP A 129 -11.65 1.35 11.30
N TYR A 130 -11.89 0.53 10.29
CA TYR A 130 -10.98 -0.55 9.87
C TYR A 130 -9.96 -0.11 8.81
N ILE A 131 -10.12 1.09 8.21
CA ILE A 131 -9.14 1.68 7.30
C ILE A 131 -8.87 3.14 7.69
N TYR A 132 -7.59 3.47 7.79
CA TYR A 132 -7.11 4.84 7.98
C TYR A 132 -6.20 5.23 6.83
N VAL A 133 -6.42 6.42 6.27
CA VAL A 133 -5.63 6.96 5.16
C VAL A 133 -4.89 8.21 5.63
N GLY A 134 -3.57 8.18 5.51
CA GLY A 134 -2.69 9.31 5.75
C GLY A 134 -2.23 9.94 4.44
N GLN A 135 -2.52 11.22 4.24
CA GLN A 135 -2.09 12.02 3.09
C GLN A 135 -1.59 13.38 3.55
N ASN A 136 -0.67 13.97 2.80
CA ASN A 136 -0.21 15.31 3.06
C ASN A 136 -1.00 16.31 2.22
N ASN A 137 -1.75 17.16 2.91
CA ASN A 137 -2.39 18.35 2.35
C ASN A 137 -1.89 19.57 3.09
N PHE A 138 -1.63 20.64 2.38
CA PHE A 138 -1.30 21.93 3.00
C PHE A 138 -2.56 22.78 3.01
N ILE A 139 -3.05 23.05 4.21
CA ILE A 139 -4.28 23.80 4.44
C ILE A 139 -3.91 25.20 4.95
N GLY A 140 -4.48 26.22 4.35
CA GLY A 140 -4.28 27.61 4.76
C GLY A 140 -4.64 27.83 6.23
N LEU A 141 -3.71 28.32 7.05
CA LEU A 141 -3.94 28.49 8.49
C LEU A 141 -5.11 29.42 8.79
N HIS A 142 -5.30 30.42 7.96
CA HIS A 142 -6.33 31.47 8.17
C HIS A 142 -7.56 31.26 7.29
N THR A 143 -7.38 30.77 6.07
CA THR A 143 -8.43 30.68 5.05
C THR A 143 -9.06 29.31 4.94
N GLN A 144 -8.39 28.27 5.49
CA GLN A 144 -8.80 26.86 5.44
C GLN A 144 -8.95 26.30 4.01
N ASP A 145 -8.41 27.01 3.01
CA ASP A 145 -8.32 26.52 1.65
C ASP A 145 -7.15 25.54 1.47
N GLN A 146 -7.20 24.72 0.44
CA GLN A 146 -6.15 23.77 0.11
C GLN A 146 -5.15 24.38 -0.88
N LEU A 147 -3.86 24.31 -0.57
CA LEU A 147 -2.80 24.72 -1.48
C LEU A 147 -2.75 23.79 -2.69
N ILE A 148 -2.83 24.37 -3.88
CA ILE A 148 -2.64 23.68 -5.17
C ILE A 148 -1.40 24.24 -5.84
N ILE A 149 -0.49 23.34 -6.24
CA ILE A 149 0.73 23.69 -6.95
C ILE A 149 0.44 23.79 -8.44
N SER A 150 0.84 24.93 -9.04
CA SER A 150 0.77 25.13 -10.48
C SER A 150 2.18 25.24 -11.04
N THR A 151 2.52 24.37 -11.98
CA THR A 151 3.83 24.38 -12.66
C THR A 151 3.62 24.50 -14.16
N LYS A 152 4.35 25.40 -14.82
CA LYS A 152 4.37 25.47 -16.27
C LYS A 152 5.32 24.38 -16.79
N GLU A 153 4.77 23.40 -17.49
CA GLU A 153 5.53 22.38 -18.19
C GLU A 153 5.37 22.59 -19.70
N LYS A 154 6.45 23.02 -20.37
CA LYS A 154 6.44 23.48 -21.75
C LYS A 154 5.40 24.61 -21.91
N ASP A 155 4.34 24.37 -22.70
CA ASP A 155 3.26 25.34 -22.93
C ASP A 155 1.98 25.04 -22.14
N THR A 156 2.02 24.06 -21.23
CA THR A 156 0.85 23.62 -20.47
C THR A 156 1.03 23.92 -18.98
N ILE A 157 -0.04 24.42 -18.35
CA ILE A 157 -0.09 24.58 -16.89
C ILE A 157 -0.56 23.25 -16.31
N VAL A 158 0.32 22.61 -15.55
CA VAL A 158 0.01 21.39 -14.78
C VAL A 158 -0.28 21.81 -13.34
N ARG A 159 -1.44 21.39 -12.84
CA ARG A 159 -1.84 21.61 -11.44
C ARG A 159 -1.75 20.28 -10.70
N LYS A 160 -1.14 20.30 -9.51
CA LYS A 160 -1.02 19.13 -8.62
C LYS A 160 -1.35 19.52 -7.20
N SER A 161 -2.07 18.66 -6.51
CA SER A 161 -2.18 18.77 -5.06
C SER A 161 -0.93 18.18 -4.38
N PRO A 162 -0.55 18.61 -3.18
CA PRO A 162 0.52 17.96 -2.42
C PRO A 162 0.33 16.46 -2.25
N ALA A 163 -0.89 15.98 -2.09
CA ALA A 163 -1.22 14.55 -1.97
C ALA A 163 -0.81 13.72 -3.19
N GLU A 164 -0.69 14.31 -4.38
CA GLU A 164 -0.20 13.61 -5.58
C GLU A 164 1.33 13.46 -5.61
N ILE A 165 2.05 14.19 -4.78
CA ILE A 165 3.52 14.19 -4.70
C ILE A 165 4.00 13.43 -3.47
N PHE A 166 3.45 13.77 -2.30
CA PHE A 166 3.81 13.17 -1.02
C PHE A 166 3.30 11.72 -0.91
N PRO A 167 3.94 10.88 -0.08
CA PRO A 167 3.47 9.52 0.15
C PRO A 167 2.03 9.47 0.63
N THR A 168 1.33 8.41 0.24
CA THR A 168 0.04 8.03 0.80
C THR A 168 0.21 6.77 1.63
N TYR A 169 -0.27 6.80 2.88
CA TYR A 169 -0.25 5.69 3.81
C TYR A 169 -1.66 5.14 3.99
N MET A 170 -1.82 3.83 3.97
CA MET A 170 -3.05 3.13 4.27
C MET A 170 -2.81 2.10 5.35
N LEU A 171 -3.55 2.19 6.44
CA LEU A 171 -3.52 1.23 7.55
C LEU A 171 -4.84 0.46 7.53
N VAL A 172 -4.78 -0.84 7.22
CA VAL A 172 -5.93 -1.73 7.14
C VAL A 172 -5.95 -2.62 8.37
N ARG A 173 -6.83 -2.30 9.33
CA ARG A 173 -7.00 -3.03 10.59
C ARG A 173 -8.01 -4.16 10.37
N VAL A 174 -7.53 -5.29 9.85
CA VAL A 174 -8.38 -6.38 9.35
C VAL A 174 -9.35 -6.89 10.40
N ASN A 175 -8.91 -6.99 11.66
CA ASN A 175 -9.73 -7.51 12.76
C ASN A 175 -10.92 -6.61 13.12
N GLU A 176 -10.83 -5.31 12.79
CA GLU A 176 -11.91 -4.34 13.07
C GLU A 176 -13.05 -4.41 12.04
N PHE A 177 -12.87 -5.11 10.93
CA PHE A 177 -13.93 -5.33 9.96
C PHE A 177 -14.94 -6.36 10.49
N ASN A 178 -16.11 -5.90 10.96
CA ASN A 178 -17.15 -6.72 11.61
C ASN A 178 -18.54 -6.50 10.99
N LYS A 179 -18.61 -6.39 9.67
CA LYS A 179 -19.86 -6.20 8.94
C LYS A 179 -19.88 -7.06 7.67
N VAL A 180 -21.05 -7.16 7.05
CA VAL A 180 -21.20 -7.81 5.74
C VAL A 180 -20.58 -6.92 4.67
N ALA A 181 -19.73 -7.48 3.84
CA ALA A 181 -19.10 -6.78 2.73
C ALA A 181 -20.15 -6.35 1.68
N LYS A 182 -20.12 -5.08 1.28
CA LYS A 182 -21.04 -4.47 0.32
C LYS A 182 -20.35 -3.79 -0.86
N SER A 183 -19.04 -3.66 -0.80
CA SER A 183 -18.24 -3.04 -1.85
C SER A 183 -17.00 -3.89 -2.16
N PRO A 184 -16.37 -3.71 -3.34
CA PRO A 184 -15.14 -4.42 -3.68
C PRO A 184 -14.03 -4.29 -2.62
N LEU A 185 -13.90 -3.12 -1.99
CA LEU A 185 -12.97 -2.88 -0.91
C LEU A 185 -13.29 -3.76 0.32
N GLU A 186 -14.55 -3.78 0.72
CA GLU A 186 -15.01 -4.58 1.85
C GLU A 186 -14.90 -6.08 1.56
N GLU A 187 -15.13 -6.53 0.32
CA GLU A 187 -14.92 -7.92 -0.09
C GLU A 187 -13.44 -8.32 0.05
N TRP A 188 -12.50 -7.45 -0.31
CA TRP A 188 -11.09 -7.68 -0.10
C TRP A 188 -10.72 -7.74 1.38
N VAL A 189 -11.23 -6.83 2.20
CA VAL A 189 -10.96 -6.84 3.66
C VAL A 189 -11.56 -8.08 4.32
N ASP A 190 -12.77 -8.49 3.91
CA ASP A 190 -13.40 -9.74 4.38
C ASP A 190 -12.58 -10.97 3.99
N TYR A 191 -12.10 -11.02 2.75
CA TYR A 191 -11.20 -12.07 2.29
C TYR A 191 -9.89 -12.09 3.09
N LEU A 192 -9.26 -10.95 3.33
CA LEU A 192 -8.06 -10.84 4.15
C LEU A 192 -8.31 -11.32 5.60
N LYS A 193 -9.52 -11.14 6.12
CA LYS A 193 -9.90 -11.57 7.46
C LYS A 193 -10.22 -13.07 7.55
N ASN A 194 -11.04 -13.56 6.63
CA ASN A 194 -11.68 -14.86 6.74
C ASN A 194 -11.11 -15.93 5.80
N GLY A 195 -10.36 -15.53 4.76
CA GLY A 195 -9.77 -16.45 3.78
C GLY A 195 -10.78 -17.12 2.85
N VAL A 196 -11.99 -16.59 2.75
CA VAL A 196 -13.08 -17.16 1.94
C VAL A 196 -13.45 -16.16 0.85
N ILE A 197 -13.45 -16.63 -0.39
CA ILE A 197 -13.90 -15.83 -1.53
C ILE A 197 -15.39 -16.12 -1.75
N ASN A 198 -16.21 -15.07 -1.79
CA ASN A 198 -17.61 -15.21 -2.18
C ASN A 198 -17.67 -15.56 -3.68
N PRO A 199 -18.36 -16.65 -4.08
CA PRO A 199 -18.50 -17.03 -5.50
C PRO A 199 -19.08 -15.92 -6.38
N ASP A 200 -19.90 -15.03 -5.81
CA ASP A 200 -20.52 -13.89 -6.49
C ASP A 200 -19.70 -12.61 -6.40
N THR A 201 -18.44 -12.68 -5.97
CA THR A 201 -17.57 -11.51 -5.79
C THR A 201 -17.48 -10.67 -7.06
N LYS A 202 -17.57 -9.36 -6.89
CA LYS A 202 -17.33 -8.36 -7.93
C LYS A 202 -15.99 -7.66 -7.77
N ALA A 203 -15.25 -7.99 -6.71
CA ALA A 203 -13.96 -7.37 -6.43
C ALA A 203 -12.91 -7.76 -7.48
N PRO A 204 -12.30 -6.78 -8.16
CA PRO A 204 -11.19 -7.03 -9.07
C PRO A 204 -10.09 -7.84 -8.37
N GLY A 205 -9.49 -8.78 -9.07
CA GLY A 205 -8.46 -9.66 -8.51
C GLY A 205 -9.00 -10.89 -7.80
N LEU A 206 -9.97 -10.74 -6.87
CA LEU A 206 -10.62 -11.89 -6.20
C LEU A 206 -11.43 -12.74 -7.18
N ARG A 207 -12.09 -12.12 -8.14
CA ARG A 207 -12.88 -12.84 -9.15
C ARG A 207 -12.03 -13.76 -10.03
N SER A 208 -10.79 -13.42 -10.32
CA SER A 208 -9.89 -14.25 -11.11
C SER A 208 -9.42 -15.48 -10.36
N GLU A 209 -9.35 -15.43 -9.04
CA GLU A 209 -8.96 -16.55 -8.17
C GLU A 209 -10.12 -17.50 -7.86
N ALA A 210 -11.36 -17.04 -7.94
CA ALA A 210 -12.55 -17.88 -7.72
C ALA A 210 -12.78 -18.91 -8.86
N HIS A 211 -11.99 -18.83 -9.94
CA HIS A 211 -12.09 -19.68 -11.12
C HIS A 211 -10.87 -20.60 -11.35
N VAL A 212 -10.01 -20.77 -10.33
CA VAL A 212 -8.86 -21.71 -10.39
C VAL A 212 -9.12 -22.97 -9.57
#